data_6254305fe1e0259c9287ac3a22427881
#
_entry.id   6254305fe1e0259c9287ac3a22427881
#
_cell.length_a   1.000
_cell.length_b   1.000
_cell.length_c   1.000
_cell.angle_alpha   90.00
_cell.angle_beta   90.00
_cell.angle_gamma   90.00
#
_symmetry.space_group_name_H-M   'P 1'
#
loop_
_entity.id
_entity.type
_entity.pdbx_description
1 polymer ?
#
loop_
_entity_poly.entity_id
_entity_poly.type
_entity_poly.pdbx_seq_one_letter_code
_entity_poly.pdbx_strand_id
1 'polypeptide(L)'
;MNYLSRFLLLIPLFIASDEILDSVEISYGDNKKQAIDFYKGSSDKVLIWIHGGGWLYGDKRSERWIRRFQNHFVEHEDFNVFMIGYRIGEASAPYAVNDVICAYDRIIREIEFRGLSMDDIIVAGASAGGHLALMVGYSENYKDKKCNPKQSPKAVINLFGITEIENTYKFLDKTKFFKASNYVRRWIPEDVSISEASINLSPMNMITTKDGPEVLTIHGTNDRWVPYEQAQLLEKKLNKKHHLLTIEGGGHYYFSDDEDNLIRNKISAFISKNIKD
;
A
#
# COMPACT_ATOMS: atom_id res chain seq x y z
N MET A 1 -59.15 32.45 -21.08
CA MET A 1 -58.57 31.07 -21.16
C MET A 1 -57.10 31.22 -21.44
N ASN A 2 -56.31 31.18 -20.35
CA ASN A 2 -54.84 31.32 -20.43
C ASN A 2 -54.23 29.94 -20.19
N TYR A 3 -53.61 29.38 -21.25
CA TYR A 3 -52.79 28.16 -21.17
C TYR A 3 -51.39 28.54 -20.72
N LEU A 4 -51.03 28.22 -19.48
CA LEU A 4 -49.67 28.24 -18.97
C LEU A 4 -49.00 26.92 -19.35
N SER A 5 -48.15 27.00 -20.36
CA SER A 5 -47.24 25.89 -20.77
C SER A 5 -46.13 25.76 -19.71
N ARG A 6 -46.15 24.68 -18.94
CA ARG A 6 -45.05 24.28 -18.05
C ARG A 6 -43.96 23.59 -18.89
N PHE A 7 -42.87 24.29 -19.20
CA PHE A 7 -41.63 23.68 -19.63
C PHE A 7 -41.00 22.90 -18.47
N LEU A 8 -41.08 21.59 -18.48
CA LEU A 8 -40.25 20.73 -17.64
C LEU A 8 -38.84 20.73 -18.24
N LEU A 9 -37.90 21.41 -17.59
CA LEU A 9 -36.47 21.23 -17.87
C LEU A 9 -36.06 19.85 -17.32
N LEU A 10 -35.91 18.90 -18.23
CA LEU A 10 -35.20 17.64 -17.96
C LEU A 10 -33.71 17.98 -17.85
N ILE A 11 -33.21 18.12 -16.64
CA ILE A 11 -31.78 18.12 -16.36
C ILE A 11 -31.31 16.66 -16.55
N PRO A 12 -30.45 16.35 -17.50
CA PRO A 12 -29.88 15.01 -17.58
C PRO A 12 -29.06 14.79 -16.32
N LEU A 13 -29.50 13.84 -15.47
CA LEU A 13 -28.67 13.27 -14.42
C LEU A 13 -27.53 12.53 -15.14
N PHE A 14 -26.37 13.17 -15.25
CA PHE A 14 -25.13 12.46 -15.56
C PHE A 14 -24.83 11.59 -14.32
N ILE A 15 -25.33 10.36 -14.32
CA ILE A 15 -24.76 9.30 -13.52
C ILE A 15 -23.41 9.03 -14.20
N ALA A 16 -22.34 9.58 -13.64
CA ALA A 16 -21.01 9.11 -13.98
C ALA A 16 -20.98 7.62 -13.65
N SER A 17 -21.02 6.77 -14.66
CA SER A 17 -20.70 5.36 -14.50
C SER A 17 -19.24 5.35 -14.07
N ASP A 18 -18.95 4.86 -12.87
CA ASP A 18 -17.60 4.48 -12.46
C ASP A 18 -17.14 3.35 -13.39
N GLU A 19 -16.67 3.69 -14.58
CA GLU A 19 -16.04 2.73 -15.48
C GLU A 19 -14.77 2.24 -14.79
N ILE A 20 -14.70 0.93 -14.55
CA ILE A 20 -13.46 0.29 -14.11
C ILE A 20 -12.48 0.44 -15.27
N LEU A 21 -11.38 1.17 -15.04
CA LEU A 21 -10.35 1.40 -16.05
C LEU A 21 -9.80 0.07 -16.58
N ASP A 22 -9.59 -0.03 -17.87
CA ASP A 22 -8.98 -1.18 -18.50
C ASP A 22 -7.55 -1.40 -17.98
N SER A 23 -7.21 -2.62 -17.62
CA SER A 23 -5.89 -2.99 -17.14
C SER A 23 -5.25 -4.08 -18.00
N VAL A 24 -3.91 -4.06 -18.03
CA VAL A 24 -3.10 -5.13 -18.62
C VAL A 24 -2.52 -5.97 -17.48
N GLU A 25 -2.83 -7.28 -17.47
CA GLU A 25 -2.25 -8.20 -16.50
C GLU A 25 -0.84 -8.63 -16.91
N ILE A 26 0.11 -8.55 -15.99
CA ILE A 26 1.52 -8.89 -16.18
C ILE A 26 1.90 -9.95 -15.14
N SER A 27 2.22 -11.18 -15.57
CA SER A 27 2.73 -12.21 -14.67
C SER A 27 4.19 -11.94 -14.27
N TYR A 28 4.55 -12.27 -13.02
CA TYR A 28 5.92 -12.22 -12.53
C TYR A 28 6.37 -13.53 -11.86
N GLY A 29 5.52 -14.57 -11.87
CA GLY A 29 5.81 -15.90 -11.34
C GLY A 29 4.76 -16.92 -11.76
N ASP A 30 4.91 -18.16 -11.32
CA ASP A 30 4.05 -19.30 -11.73
C ASP A 30 2.73 -19.40 -10.99
N ASN A 31 2.58 -18.72 -9.84
CA ASN A 31 1.35 -18.74 -9.08
C ASN A 31 0.37 -17.68 -9.62
N LYS A 32 -0.90 -18.03 -9.72
CA LYS A 32 -1.97 -17.12 -10.19
C LYS A 32 -2.03 -15.78 -9.42
N LYS A 33 -1.59 -15.75 -8.16
CA LYS A 33 -1.52 -14.52 -7.35
C LYS A 33 -0.29 -13.69 -7.68
N GLN A 34 0.71 -14.24 -8.35
CA GLN A 34 1.93 -13.55 -8.78
C GLN A 34 1.69 -12.81 -10.11
N ALA A 35 0.78 -11.87 -10.08
CA ALA A 35 0.41 -11.04 -11.23
C ALA A 35 0.20 -9.59 -10.80
N ILE A 36 0.48 -8.68 -11.74
CA ILE A 36 0.35 -7.23 -11.60
C ILE A 36 -0.70 -6.76 -12.58
N ASP A 37 -1.63 -5.91 -12.17
CA ASP A 37 -2.50 -5.17 -13.09
C ASP A 37 -1.88 -3.79 -13.34
N PHE A 38 -1.66 -3.46 -14.60
CA PHE A 38 -1.16 -2.17 -15.04
C PHE A 38 -2.29 -1.31 -15.59
N TYR A 39 -2.48 -0.13 -15.03
CA TYR A 39 -3.41 0.92 -15.46
C TYR A 39 -2.61 2.09 -16.01
N LYS A 40 -2.86 2.45 -17.28
CA LYS A 40 -2.11 3.49 -17.96
C LYS A 40 -2.62 4.87 -17.55
N GLY A 41 -1.73 5.73 -17.07
CA GLY A 41 -1.94 7.16 -16.90
C GLY A 41 -1.47 7.97 -18.10
N SER A 42 -1.58 9.30 -18.02
CA SER A 42 -1.19 10.23 -19.08
C SER A 42 0.20 10.84 -18.91
N SER A 43 0.81 10.72 -17.71
CA SER A 43 2.19 11.14 -17.42
C SER A 43 3.18 9.97 -17.51
N ASP A 44 4.43 10.20 -17.19
CA ASP A 44 5.47 9.17 -17.01
C ASP A 44 5.67 8.76 -15.54
N LYS A 45 4.92 9.36 -14.59
CA LYS A 45 4.95 9.09 -13.15
C LYS A 45 4.40 7.69 -12.85
N VAL A 46 4.99 7.02 -11.86
CA VAL A 46 4.65 5.63 -11.49
C VAL A 46 4.24 5.50 -10.04
N LEU A 47 3.05 4.94 -9.81
CA LEU A 47 2.56 4.51 -8.52
C LEU A 47 2.41 2.98 -8.50
N ILE A 48 2.95 2.35 -7.48
CA ILE A 48 2.81 0.91 -7.23
C ILE A 48 1.95 0.74 -5.98
N TRP A 49 0.86 -0.03 -6.11
CA TRP A 49 -0.06 -0.29 -5.01
C TRP A 49 0.00 -1.73 -4.53
N ILE A 50 0.08 -1.95 -3.21
CA ILE A 50 0.09 -3.26 -2.57
C ILE A 50 -1.11 -3.35 -1.61
N HIS A 51 -1.98 -4.33 -1.85
CA HIS A 51 -3.20 -4.51 -1.05
C HIS A 51 -2.92 -5.03 0.36
N GLY A 52 -3.82 -4.74 1.29
CA GLY A 52 -3.82 -5.28 2.65
C GLY A 52 -4.50 -6.65 2.75
N GLY A 53 -4.87 -7.04 3.99
CA GLY A 53 -5.59 -8.27 4.29
C GLY A 53 -4.85 -9.22 5.25
N GLY A 54 -3.92 -8.68 6.05
CA GLY A 54 -3.17 -9.46 7.06
C GLY A 54 -2.34 -10.58 6.46
N TRP A 55 -1.91 -10.46 5.19
CA TRP A 55 -1.23 -11.48 4.38
C TRP A 55 -2.02 -12.78 4.17
N LEU A 56 -3.24 -12.86 4.74
CA LEU A 56 -4.12 -14.03 4.67
C LEU A 56 -5.19 -13.91 3.60
N TYR A 57 -5.60 -12.68 3.32
CA TYR A 57 -6.71 -12.34 2.44
C TYR A 57 -6.36 -11.17 1.52
N GLY A 58 -7.27 -10.86 0.62
CA GLY A 58 -7.17 -9.69 -0.25
C GLY A 58 -6.89 -10.06 -1.70
N ASP A 59 -7.00 -9.04 -2.53
CA ASP A 59 -6.75 -9.15 -3.96
C ASP A 59 -6.36 -7.77 -4.52
N LYS A 60 -5.52 -7.74 -5.56
CA LYS A 60 -5.15 -6.51 -6.28
C LYS A 60 -6.37 -5.81 -6.90
N ARG A 61 -7.44 -6.54 -7.20
CA ARG A 61 -8.70 -6.06 -7.79
C ARG A 61 -9.79 -5.76 -6.76
N SER A 62 -9.45 -5.53 -5.51
CA SER A 62 -10.43 -5.15 -4.48
C SER A 62 -11.07 -3.80 -4.83
N GLU A 63 -12.40 -3.79 -5.08
CA GLU A 63 -13.16 -2.57 -5.43
C GLU A 63 -12.90 -1.39 -4.52
N ARG A 64 -12.78 -1.63 -3.20
CA ARG A 64 -12.51 -0.57 -2.23
C ARG A 64 -11.23 0.19 -2.55
N TRP A 65 -10.15 -0.54 -2.92
CA TRP A 65 -8.85 0.06 -3.19
C TRP A 65 -8.80 0.65 -4.60
N ILE A 66 -9.46 -0.01 -5.57
CA ILE A 66 -9.61 0.50 -6.93
C ILE A 66 -10.29 1.86 -6.91
N ARG A 67 -11.47 1.98 -6.30
CA ARG A 67 -12.22 3.25 -6.24
C ARG A 67 -11.50 4.33 -5.44
N ARG A 68 -10.86 3.98 -4.33
CA ARG A 68 -10.27 4.94 -3.40
C ARG A 68 -8.91 5.47 -3.84
N PHE A 69 -8.09 4.63 -4.46
CA PHE A 69 -6.71 4.95 -4.80
C PHE A 69 -6.41 4.86 -6.29
N GLN A 70 -6.71 3.75 -6.93
CA GLN A 70 -6.32 3.52 -8.31
C GLN A 70 -7.00 4.53 -9.25
N ASN A 71 -8.33 4.68 -9.20
CA ASN A 71 -9.03 5.65 -10.04
C ASN A 71 -8.58 7.08 -9.75
N HIS A 72 -8.43 7.43 -8.46
CA HIS A 72 -7.94 8.76 -8.08
C HIS A 72 -6.57 9.06 -8.71
N PHE A 73 -5.60 8.16 -8.60
CA PHE A 73 -4.25 8.41 -9.12
C PHE A 73 -4.15 8.38 -10.64
N VAL A 74 -4.94 7.52 -11.32
CA VAL A 74 -4.96 7.48 -12.78
C VAL A 74 -5.73 8.68 -13.36
N GLU A 75 -6.92 8.97 -12.84
CA GLU A 75 -7.82 9.99 -13.43
C GLU A 75 -7.50 11.42 -12.99
N HIS A 76 -7.01 11.60 -11.76
CA HIS A 76 -6.80 12.94 -11.18
C HIS A 76 -5.34 13.33 -11.01
N GLU A 77 -4.44 12.35 -10.89
CA GLU A 77 -3.00 12.60 -10.67
C GLU A 77 -2.14 12.11 -11.85
N ASP A 78 -2.76 11.59 -12.91
CA ASP A 78 -2.11 11.16 -14.17
C ASP A 78 -1.07 10.03 -14.04
N PHE A 79 -1.06 9.28 -12.93
CA PHE A 79 -0.10 8.22 -12.69
C PHE A 79 -0.35 6.96 -13.54
N ASN A 80 0.72 6.32 -13.97
CA ASN A 80 0.72 4.92 -14.35
C ASN A 80 0.69 4.08 -13.07
N VAL A 81 -0.37 3.28 -12.87
CA VAL A 81 -0.57 2.53 -11.63
C VAL A 81 -0.34 1.04 -11.86
N PHE A 82 0.54 0.43 -11.03
CA PHE A 82 0.76 -1.01 -10.99
C PHE A 82 0.18 -1.56 -9.68
N MET A 83 -0.82 -2.44 -9.75
CA MET A 83 -1.42 -3.08 -8.58
C MET A 83 -0.89 -4.50 -8.43
N ILE A 84 -0.16 -4.75 -7.35
CA ILE A 84 0.51 -6.02 -7.10
C ILE A 84 -0.42 -7.00 -6.40
N GLY A 85 -0.62 -8.19 -7.00
CA GLY A 85 -1.07 -9.40 -6.31
C GLY A 85 0.14 -10.17 -5.76
N TYR A 86 -0.04 -10.89 -4.66
CA TYR A 86 1.00 -11.70 -4.03
C TYR A 86 0.38 -12.92 -3.36
N ARG A 87 1.18 -13.97 -3.08
CA ARG A 87 0.70 -15.18 -2.40
C ARG A 87 0.29 -14.86 -0.98
N ILE A 88 -0.91 -15.27 -0.64
CA ILE A 88 -1.57 -15.08 0.66
C ILE A 88 -1.94 -16.43 1.27
N GLY A 89 -2.18 -16.48 2.57
CA GLY A 89 -2.68 -17.65 3.26
C GLY A 89 -2.00 -17.93 4.59
N GLU A 90 -2.51 -18.92 5.31
CA GLU A 90 -1.91 -19.36 6.56
C GLU A 90 -0.56 -20.01 6.33
N ALA A 91 0.35 -19.87 7.30
CA ALA A 91 1.71 -20.41 7.26
C ALA A 91 2.48 -20.05 5.97
N SER A 92 2.17 -18.88 5.34
CA SER A 92 2.72 -18.51 4.04
C SER A 92 3.91 -17.55 4.11
N ALA A 93 4.32 -17.10 5.30
CA ALA A 93 5.55 -16.31 5.44
C ALA A 93 6.78 -17.14 5.04
N PRO A 94 7.75 -16.58 4.28
CA PRO A 94 7.88 -15.19 3.85
C PRO A 94 7.42 -14.94 2.39
N TYR A 95 6.54 -15.75 1.81
CA TYR A 95 6.19 -15.67 0.39
C TYR A 95 5.73 -14.27 -0.04
N ALA A 96 4.84 -13.63 0.74
CA ALA A 96 4.34 -12.30 0.39
C ALA A 96 5.47 -11.26 0.24
N VAL A 97 6.48 -11.29 1.10
CA VAL A 97 7.64 -10.38 1.05
C VAL A 97 8.47 -10.62 -0.21
N ASN A 98 8.80 -11.87 -0.50
CA ASN A 98 9.56 -12.22 -1.70
C ASN A 98 8.78 -11.89 -2.98
N ASP A 99 7.47 -12.14 -2.97
CA ASP A 99 6.61 -11.87 -4.12
C ASP A 99 6.58 -10.39 -4.47
N VAL A 100 6.37 -9.48 -3.49
CA VAL A 100 6.32 -8.05 -3.78
C VAL A 100 7.68 -7.48 -4.20
N ILE A 101 8.79 -8.01 -3.69
CA ILE A 101 10.13 -7.62 -4.13
C ILE A 101 10.36 -8.08 -5.58
N CYS A 102 9.94 -9.31 -5.94
CA CYS A 102 10.05 -9.81 -7.32
C CYS A 102 9.07 -9.08 -8.27
N ALA A 103 7.87 -8.74 -7.79
CA ALA A 103 6.94 -7.91 -8.54
C ALA A 103 7.53 -6.51 -8.82
N TYR A 104 8.15 -5.89 -7.82
CA TYR A 104 8.84 -4.62 -7.97
C TYR A 104 9.99 -4.70 -8.99
N ASP A 105 10.82 -5.74 -8.93
CA ASP A 105 11.85 -5.99 -9.93
C ASP A 105 11.28 -6.20 -11.35
N ARG A 106 10.13 -6.87 -11.47
CA ARG A 106 9.41 -6.99 -12.75
C ARG A 106 8.86 -5.63 -13.22
N ILE A 107 8.31 -4.82 -12.33
CA ILE A 107 7.79 -3.49 -12.65
C ILE A 107 8.91 -2.57 -13.14
N ILE A 108 10.09 -2.60 -12.54
CA ILE A 108 11.25 -1.84 -13.03
C ILE A 108 11.51 -2.12 -14.52
N ARG A 109 11.47 -3.38 -14.94
CA ARG A 109 11.62 -3.75 -16.37
C ARG A 109 10.47 -3.27 -17.24
N GLU A 110 9.25 -3.25 -16.70
CA GLU A 110 8.07 -2.70 -17.41
C GLU A 110 8.16 -1.19 -17.58
N ILE A 111 8.64 -0.46 -16.57
CA ILE A 111 8.90 0.98 -16.61
C ILE A 111 9.91 1.30 -17.72
N GLU A 112 11.05 0.60 -17.75
CA GLU A 112 12.06 0.75 -18.81
C GLU A 112 11.46 0.46 -20.19
N PHE A 113 10.73 -0.65 -20.34
CA PHE A 113 10.11 -1.05 -21.62
C PHE A 113 9.07 -0.03 -22.13
N ARG A 114 8.33 0.62 -21.21
CA ARG A 114 7.29 1.61 -21.54
C ARG A 114 7.82 3.03 -21.67
N GLY A 115 9.10 3.28 -21.35
CA GLY A 115 9.71 4.62 -21.34
C GLY A 115 9.15 5.55 -20.26
N LEU A 116 8.73 4.98 -19.11
CA LEU A 116 8.25 5.74 -17.96
C LEU A 116 9.41 6.22 -17.08
N SER A 117 9.15 7.17 -16.17
CA SER A 117 10.17 7.71 -15.27
C SER A 117 10.68 6.67 -14.28
N MET A 118 11.99 6.46 -14.27
CA MET A 118 12.68 5.61 -13.30
C MET A 118 12.96 6.36 -11.98
N ASP A 119 12.97 7.69 -12.01
CA ASP A 119 13.39 8.52 -10.87
C ASP A 119 12.26 8.78 -9.89
N ASP A 120 10.99 8.62 -10.32
CA ASP A 120 9.81 9.06 -9.61
C ASP A 120 8.84 7.92 -9.25
N ILE A 121 9.40 6.77 -8.86
CA ILE A 121 8.61 5.60 -8.47
C ILE A 121 8.15 5.73 -7.01
N ILE A 122 6.83 5.67 -6.80
CA ILE A 122 6.21 5.59 -5.47
C ILE A 122 5.69 4.19 -5.23
N VAL A 123 5.96 3.64 -4.04
CA VAL A 123 5.33 2.39 -3.57
C VAL A 123 4.39 2.70 -2.43
N ALA A 124 3.13 2.34 -2.56
CA ALA A 124 2.09 2.56 -1.57
C ALA A 124 1.40 1.26 -1.16
N GLY A 125 0.93 1.20 0.07
CA GLY A 125 0.16 0.06 0.53
C GLY A 125 -0.53 0.29 1.86
N ALA A 126 -1.53 -0.55 2.17
CA ALA A 126 -2.35 -0.43 3.37
C ALA A 126 -2.25 -1.67 4.26
N SER A 127 -2.14 -1.51 5.58
CA SER A 127 -2.09 -2.61 6.55
C SER A 127 -0.92 -3.57 6.23
N ALA A 128 -1.19 -4.85 5.98
CA ALA A 128 -0.18 -5.80 5.47
C ALA A 128 0.49 -5.29 4.17
N GLY A 129 -0.23 -4.57 3.31
CA GLY A 129 0.34 -3.94 2.11
C GLY A 129 1.28 -2.79 2.46
N GLY A 130 1.01 -2.02 3.51
CA GLY A 130 1.91 -0.99 4.04
C GLY A 130 3.23 -1.58 4.56
N HIS A 131 3.14 -2.70 5.28
CA HIS A 131 4.31 -3.51 5.65
C HIS A 131 5.12 -3.91 4.41
N LEU A 132 4.46 -4.49 3.39
CA LEU A 132 5.10 -4.95 2.18
C LEU A 132 5.70 -3.80 1.36
N ALA A 133 5.06 -2.61 1.35
CA ALA A 133 5.60 -1.41 0.71
C ALA A 133 6.91 -0.95 1.38
N LEU A 134 6.97 -0.99 2.72
CA LEU A 134 8.20 -0.72 3.45
C LEU A 134 9.29 -1.78 3.17
N MET A 135 8.91 -3.07 3.09
CA MET A 135 9.86 -4.14 2.73
C MET A 135 10.43 -3.94 1.31
N VAL A 136 9.65 -3.45 0.36
CA VAL A 136 10.15 -3.06 -0.97
C VAL A 136 11.09 -1.87 -0.87
N GLY A 137 10.70 -0.82 -0.12
CA GLY A 137 11.49 0.40 0.06
C GLY A 137 12.88 0.18 0.64
N TYR A 138 13.04 -0.84 1.46
CA TYR A 138 14.31 -1.22 2.13
C TYR A 138 14.80 -2.61 1.74
N SER A 139 14.39 -3.13 0.58
CA SER A 139 14.67 -4.50 0.12
C SER A 139 16.16 -4.78 -0.08
N GLU A 140 17.01 -3.77 -0.26
CA GLU A 140 18.45 -3.95 -0.34
C GLU A 140 19.01 -4.66 0.91
N ASN A 141 18.44 -4.39 2.08
CA ASN A 141 18.86 -4.93 3.37
C ASN A 141 18.17 -6.27 3.73
N TYR A 142 17.20 -6.71 2.94
CA TYR A 142 16.54 -8.02 3.15
C TYR A 142 17.40 -9.15 2.59
N LYS A 143 17.93 -10.01 3.47
CA LYS A 143 18.93 -11.04 3.10
C LYS A 143 18.35 -12.19 2.28
N ASP A 144 17.08 -12.58 2.56
CA ASP A 144 16.43 -13.75 1.98
C ASP A 144 15.66 -13.44 0.69
N LYS A 145 15.92 -12.28 0.07
CA LYS A 145 15.26 -11.88 -1.18
C LYS A 145 15.59 -12.82 -2.33
N LYS A 146 14.58 -13.11 -3.14
CA LYS A 146 14.70 -13.95 -4.34
C LYS A 146 14.98 -13.14 -5.61
N CYS A 147 14.73 -11.85 -5.60
CA CYS A 147 14.96 -10.93 -6.71
C CYS A 147 15.75 -9.72 -6.23
N ASN A 148 16.47 -9.07 -7.15
CA ASN A 148 17.33 -7.93 -6.85
C ASN A 148 16.93 -6.72 -7.73
N PRO A 149 15.97 -5.90 -7.30
CA PRO A 149 15.62 -4.67 -8.01
C PRO A 149 16.86 -3.78 -8.17
N LYS A 150 16.99 -3.16 -9.36
CA LYS A 150 18.14 -2.31 -9.69
C LYS A 150 18.22 -1.03 -8.84
N GLN A 151 17.08 -0.58 -8.34
CA GLN A 151 16.98 0.63 -7.52
C GLN A 151 15.85 0.56 -6.51
N SER A 152 15.95 1.37 -5.46
CA SER A 152 14.90 1.59 -4.48
C SER A 152 13.87 2.61 -5.00
N PRO A 153 12.62 2.59 -4.53
CA PRO A 153 11.64 3.61 -4.86
C PRO A 153 12.06 4.98 -4.28
N LYS A 154 11.59 6.05 -4.90
CA LYS A 154 11.79 7.41 -4.42
C LYS A 154 11.08 7.67 -3.10
N ALA A 155 9.86 7.16 -2.98
CA ALA A 155 9.04 7.33 -1.80
C ALA A 155 8.19 6.10 -1.49
N VAL A 156 7.84 5.94 -0.21
CA VAL A 156 6.90 4.94 0.30
C VAL A 156 5.73 5.64 0.99
N ILE A 157 4.50 5.25 0.64
CA ILE A 157 3.28 5.68 1.33
C ILE A 157 2.76 4.48 2.13
N ASN A 158 2.89 4.56 3.44
CA ASN A 158 2.50 3.53 4.39
C ASN A 158 1.17 3.90 5.06
N LEU A 159 0.07 3.29 4.65
CA LEU A 159 -1.22 3.47 5.30
C LEU A 159 -1.38 2.44 6.42
N PHE A 160 -1.29 2.87 7.67
CA PHE A 160 -1.48 2.03 8.88
C PHE A 160 -0.83 0.64 8.78
N GLY A 161 0.38 0.57 8.23
CA GLY A 161 1.10 -0.70 8.02
C GLY A 161 1.88 -1.16 9.24
N ILE A 162 2.13 -2.47 9.28
CA ILE A 162 2.93 -3.12 10.29
C ILE A 162 4.42 -2.79 10.04
N THR A 163 5.12 -2.31 11.05
CA THR A 163 6.54 -1.97 10.98
C THR A 163 7.40 -2.91 11.81
N GLU A 164 6.80 -3.51 12.85
CA GLU A 164 7.43 -4.48 13.74
C GLU A 164 6.45 -5.62 14.05
N ILE A 165 6.81 -6.84 13.63
CA ILE A 165 5.95 -8.04 13.64
C ILE A 165 5.62 -8.48 15.07
N GLU A 166 6.62 -8.59 15.94
CA GLU A 166 6.43 -9.12 17.30
C GLU A 166 5.62 -8.16 18.16
N ASN A 167 5.79 -6.84 18.00
CA ASN A 167 4.98 -5.83 18.69
C ASN A 167 3.51 -5.95 18.30
N THR A 168 3.23 -6.07 16.99
CA THR A 168 1.85 -6.26 16.50
C THR A 168 1.26 -7.57 17.00
N TYR A 169 2.02 -8.67 16.98
CA TYR A 169 1.60 -9.95 17.54
C TYR A 169 1.20 -9.81 19.01
N LYS A 170 2.06 -9.21 19.86
CA LYS A 170 1.82 -9.00 21.28
C LYS A 170 0.60 -8.11 21.54
N PHE A 171 0.38 -7.10 20.71
CA PHE A 171 -0.79 -6.24 20.81
C PHE A 171 -2.08 -7.04 20.56
N LEU A 172 -2.13 -7.83 19.51
CA LEU A 172 -3.30 -8.67 19.18
C LEU A 172 -3.53 -9.77 20.22
N ASP A 173 -2.48 -10.34 20.80
CA ASP A 173 -2.59 -11.43 21.78
C ASP A 173 -3.11 -10.95 23.15
N LYS A 174 -2.94 -9.68 23.50
CA LYS A 174 -3.45 -9.09 24.74
C LYS A 174 -4.98 -8.94 24.78
N THR A 175 -5.63 -8.83 23.63
CA THR A 175 -7.09 -8.67 23.54
C THR A 175 -7.78 -10.01 23.36
N LYS A 176 -8.62 -10.42 24.30
CA LYS A 176 -9.37 -11.70 24.24
C LYS A 176 -10.14 -11.89 22.93
N PHE A 177 -10.62 -10.79 22.32
CA PHE A 177 -11.37 -10.82 21.08
C PHE A 177 -10.49 -11.13 19.85
N PHE A 178 -9.25 -10.67 19.84
CA PHE A 178 -8.35 -10.86 18.70
C PHE A 178 -7.40 -12.04 18.83
N LYS A 179 -7.29 -12.65 20.01
CA LYS A 179 -6.37 -13.77 20.25
C LYS A 179 -6.61 -14.95 19.32
N ALA A 180 -7.85 -15.32 19.11
CA ALA A 180 -8.23 -16.44 18.21
C ALA A 180 -8.05 -16.12 16.72
N SER A 181 -8.00 -14.83 16.36
CA SER A 181 -7.85 -14.32 15.00
C SER A 181 -6.53 -13.59 14.76
N ASN A 182 -5.52 -13.81 15.62
CA ASN A 182 -4.22 -13.18 15.49
C ASN A 182 -3.60 -13.51 14.12
N TYR A 183 -3.80 -12.61 13.15
CA TYR A 183 -3.40 -12.81 11.77
C TYR A 183 -1.87 -12.92 11.61
N VAL A 184 -1.09 -12.33 12.53
CA VAL A 184 0.37 -12.46 12.54
C VAL A 184 0.76 -13.91 12.82
N ARG A 185 0.18 -14.54 13.85
CA ARG A 185 0.46 -15.95 14.16
C ARG A 185 0.04 -16.88 13.04
N ARG A 186 -1.12 -16.64 12.44
CA ARG A 186 -1.64 -17.46 11.34
C ARG A 186 -0.79 -17.37 10.07
N TRP A 187 -0.20 -16.19 9.80
CA TRP A 187 0.68 -15.98 8.64
C TRP A 187 2.02 -16.70 8.77
N ILE A 188 2.59 -16.73 10.00
CA ILE A 188 3.91 -17.32 10.25
C ILE A 188 3.76 -18.84 10.40
N PRO A 189 4.60 -19.68 9.75
CA PRO A 189 4.61 -21.13 9.94
C PRO A 189 4.76 -21.54 11.41
N GLU A 190 4.18 -22.67 11.81
CA GLU A 190 4.14 -23.12 13.21
C GLU A 190 5.53 -23.41 13.78
N ASP A 191 6.44 -23.91 12.93
CA ASP A 191 7.83 -24.24 13.25
C ASP A 191 8.75 -23.00 13.34
N VAL A 192 8.25 -21.81 12.96
CA VAL A 192 8.96 -20.53 13.06
C VAL A 192 8.47 -19.74 14.27
N SER A 193 9.37 -19.33 15.14
CA SER A 193 9.03 -18.46 16.26
C SER A 193 8.66 -17.04 15.81
N ILE A 194 7.78 -16.36 16.57
CA ILE A 194 7.40 -14.98 16.29
C ILE A 194 8.62 -14.05 16.32
N SER A 195 9.54 -14.27 17.24
CA SER A 195 10.77 -13.48 17.38
C SER A 195 11.68 -13.64 16.16
N GLU A 196 11.86 -14.87 15.67
CA GLU A 196 12.65 -15.14 14.46
C GLU A 196 12.02 -14.49 13.23
N ALA A 197 10.70 -14.67 13.06
CA ALA A 197 9.96 -14.01 11.97
C ALA A 197 10.07 -12.49 12.06
N SER A 198 10.02 -11.92 13.27
CA SER A 198 10.16 -10.48 13.48
C SER A 198 11.54 -9.97 13.07
N ILE A 199 12.60 -10.69 13.43
CA ILE A 199 13.96 -10.34 13.02
C ILE A 199 14.09 -10.27 11.50
N ASN A 200 13.50 -11.23 10.79
CA ASN A 200 13.67 -11.39 9.35
C ASN A 200 12.65 -10.59 8.51
N LEU A 201 11.46 -10.30 9.06
CA LEU A 201 10.35 -9.75 8.27
C LEU A 201 9.84 -8.39 8.78
N SER A 202 10.42 -7.80 9.84
CA SER A 202 10.03 -6.46 10.27
C SER A 202 10.78 -5.39 9.48
N PRO A 203 10.10 -4.44 8.82
CA PRO A 203 10.74 -3.30 8.16
C PRO A 203 11.70 -2.53 9.07
N MET A 204 11.39 -2.44 10.37
CA MET A 204 12.25 -1.80 11.36
C MET A 204 13.67 -2.36 11.40
N ASN A 205 13.85 -3.64 11.07
CA ASN A 205 15.16 -4.29 11.02
C ASN A 205 15.87 -4.12 9.67
N MET A 206 15.12 -3.74 8.62
CA MET A 206 15.66 -3.43 7.30
C MET A 206 16.15 -1.99 7.20
N ILE A 207 15.64 -1.09 8.04
CA ILE A 207 16.03 0.32 8.06
C ILE A 207 17.38 0.45 8.78
N THR A 208 18.48 0.37 8.04
CA THR A 208 19.86 0.43 8.58
C THR A 208 20.57 1.75 8.29
N THR A 209 20.14 2.49 7.27
CA THR A 209 20.78 3.72 6.79
C THR A 209 19.81 4.88 6.71
N LYS A 210 20.37 6.10 6.65
CA LYS A 210 19.61 7.33 6.40
C LYS A 210 19.26 7.53 4.92
N ASP A 211 19.73 6.66 4.03
CA ASP A 211 19.67 6.83 2.58
C ASP A 211 18.49 6.11 1.90
N GLY A 212 17.54 5.59 2.65
CA GLY A 212 16.30 5.01 2.12
C GLY A 212 15.34 6.05 1.52
N PRO A 213 14.17 5.61 1.02
CA PRO A 213 13.14 6.47 0.46
C PRO A 213 12.58 7.47 1.49
N GLU A 214 11.96 8.55 1.00
CA GLU A 214 11.05 9.36 1.82
C GLU A 214 9.82 8.54 2.19
N VAL A 215 9.35 8.60 3.45
CA VAL A 215 8.22 7.79 3.92
C VAL A 215 7.10 8.68 4.44
N LEU A 216 5.91 8.57 3.86
CA LEU A 216 4.68 9.10 4.44
C LEU A 216 3.93 7.98 5.16
N THR A 217 3.67 8.16 6.45
CA THR A 217 2.78 7.26 7.20
C THR A 217 1.48 7.99 7.54
N ILE A 218 0.36 7.31 7.35
CA ILE A 218 -0.98 7.76 7.75
C ILE A 218 -1.54 6.71 8.69
N HIS A 219 -1.95 7.11 9.92
CA HIS A 219 -2.37 6.14 10.92
C HIS A 219 -3.40 6.74 11.90
N GLY A 220 -4.44 5.98 12.20
CA GLY A 220 -5.44 6.34 13.19
C GLY A 220 -5.02 5.98 14.62
N THR A 221 -5.27 6.88 15.59
CA THR A 221 -4.85 6.63 16.98
C THR A 221 -5.70 5.57 17.70
N ASN A 222 -6.88 5.22 17.17
CA ASN A 222 -7.77 4.17 17.71
C ASN A 222 -7.79 2.90 16.83
N ASP A 223 -6.68 2.64 16.15
CA ASP A 223 -6.53 1.44 15.34
C ASP A 223 -6.43 0.19 16.24
N ARG A 224 -7.35 -0.76 16.03
CA ARG A 224 -7.47 -1.99 16.84
C ARG A 224 -6.82 -3.21 16.17
N TRP A 225 -6.32 -3.07 14.94
CA TRP A 225 -5.69 -4.15 14.18
C TRP A 225 -4.17 -3.97 14.10
N VAL A 226 -3.73 -2.74 13.89
CA VAL A 226 -2.31 -2.36 13.87
C VAL A 226 -2.14 -1.21 14.88
N PRO A 227 -1.41 -1.42 15.99
CA PRO A 227 -1.32 -0.38 17.01
C PRO A 227 -0.63 0.88 16.46
N TYR A 228 -1.15 2.06 16.80
CA TYR A 228 -0.58 3.36 16.39
C TYR A 228 0.91 3.50 16.73
N GLU A 229 1.38 2.78 17.75
CA GLU A 229 2.79 2.67 18.10
C GLU A 229 3.69 2.28 16.91
N GLN A 230 3.17 1.54 15.91
CA GLN A 230 3.91 1.18 14.70
C GLN A 230 4.35 2.42 13.90
N ALA A 231 3.49 3.43 13.81
CA ALA A 231 3.82 4.71 13.17
C ALA A 231 4.86 5.50 13.98
N GLN A 232 4.72 5.50 15.32
CA GLN A 232 5.65 6.18 16.22
C GLN A 232 7.06 5.55 16.21
N LEU A 233 7.14 4.21 16.16
CA LEU A 233 8.41 3.50 16.00
C LEU A 233 9.13 3.90 14.71
N LEU A 234 8.37 3.97 13.62
CA LEU A 234 8.92 4.35 12.31
C LEU A 234 9.38 5.82 12.30
N GLU A 235 8.59 6.74 12.88
CA GLU A 235 8.95 8.15 13.03
C GLU A 235 10.28 8.32 13.79
N LYS A 236 10.43 7.64 14.92
CA LYS A 236 11.66 7.65 15.71
C LYS A 236 12.86 7.10 14.93
N LYS A 237 12.65 6.08 14.09
CA LYS A 237 13.72 5.42 13.33
C LYS A 237 14.20 6.26 12.15
N LEU A 238 13.27 6.82 11.36
CA LEU A 238 13.56 7.53 10.12
C LEU A 238 13.81 9.03 10.31
N ASN A 239 13.29 9.62 11.40
CA ASN A 239 13.46 11.04 11.73
C ASN A 239 13.03 11.96 10.55
N LYS A 240 13.98 12.72 9.96
CA LYS A 240 13.69 13.74 8.92
C LYS A 240 13.11 13.18 7.62
N LYS A 241 13.31 11.91 7.33
CA LYS A 241 12.75 11.23 6.13
C LYS A 241 11.35 10.65 6.36
N HIS A 242 10.77 10.87 7.53
CA HIS A 242 9.44 10.42 7.87
C HIS A 242 8.47 11.58 7.99
N HIS A 243 7.33 11.43 7.35
CA HIS A 243 6.19 12.34 7.40
C HIS A 243 5.02 11.58 8.00
N LEU A 244 4.52 12.00 9.16
CA LEU A 244 3.39 11.36 9.82
C LEU A 244 2.13 12.22 9.70
N LEU A 245 1.05 11.61 9.24
CA LEU A 245 -0.31 12.13 9.39
C LEU A 245 -1.05 11.27 10.41
N THR A 246 -1.28 11.81 11.57
CA THR A 246 -2.09 11.20 12.62
C THR A 246 -3.56 11.56 12.41
N ILE A 247 -4.44 10.54 12.41
CA ILE A 247 -5.88 10.73 12.41
C ILE A 247 -6.38 10.45 13.84
N GLU A 248 -6.66 11.51 14.58
CA GLU A 248 -7.09 11.41 15.97
C GLU A 248 -8.44 10.70 16.09
N GLY A 249 -8.50 9.64 16.90
CA GLY A 249 -9.69 8.79 17.02
C GLY A 249 -9.96 7.88 15.83
N GLY A 250 -9.21 8.03 14.73
CA GLY A 250 -9.34 7.21 13.53
C GLY A 250 -9.06 5.74 13.77
N GLY A 251 -9.82 4.85 13.10
CA GLY A 251 -9.65 3.41 13.14
C GLY A 251 -8.67 2.90 12.09
N HIS A 252 -8.77 1.58 11.78
CA HIS A 252 -7.85 0.94 10.83
C HIS A 252 -8.09 1.33 9.36
N TYR A 253 -9.34 1.47 8.91
CA TYR A 253 -9.67 1.77 7.50
C TYR A 253 -11.07 2.37 7.29
N TYR A 254 -11.74 2.73 8.37
CA TYR A 254 -12.98 3.47 8.32
C TYR A 254 -12.69 4.91 8.68
N PHE A 255 -12.63 5.75 7.66
CA PHE A 255 -12.46 7.18 7.78
C PHE A 255 -13.73 7.87 7.31
N SER A 256 -14.05 9.00 7.90
CA SER A 256 -15.09 9.89 7.41
C SER A 256 -14.71 10.51 6.07
N ASP A 257 -15.66 11.09 5.35
CA ASP A 257 -15.37 11.77 4.07
C ASP A 257 -14.36 12.91 4.25
N ASP A 258 -14.41 13.63 5.37
CA ASP A 258 -13.47 14.70 5.70
C ASP A 258 -12.06 14.15 5.94
N GLU A 259 -11.95 13.04 6.67
CA GLU A 259 -10.67 12.35 6.90
C GLU A 259 -10.09 11.79 5.59
N ASP A 260 -10.93 11.23 4.72
CA ASP A 260 -10.51 10.75 3.40
C ASP A 260 -9.99 11.91 2.52
N ASN A 261 -10.66 13.06 2.55
CA ASN A 261 -10.19 14.27 1.87
C ASN A 261 -8.85 14.76 2.44
N LEU A 262 -8.71 14.77 3.77
CA LEU A 262 -7.44 15.11 4.43
C LEU A 262 -6.32 14.15 4.02
N ILE A 263 -6.58 12.85 3.97
CA ILE A 263 -5.64 11.82 3.56
C ILE A 263 -5.21 12.05 2.10
N ARG A 264 -6.15 12.22 1.17
CA ARG A 264 -5.85 12.50 -0.25
C ARG A 264 -5.00 13.75 -0.41
N ASN A 265 -5.40 14.86 0.20
CA ASN A 265 -4.65 16.12 0.15
C ASN A 265 -3.22 15.97 0.70
N LYS A 266 -3.05 15.20 1.78
CA LYS A 266 -1.72 14.94 2.35
C LYS A 266 -0.86 14.08 1.43
N ILE A 267 -1.44 13.09 0.78
CA ILE A 267 -0.75 12.24 -0.19
C ILE A 267 -0.32 13.09 -1.40
N SER A 268 -1.23 13.86 -2.01
CA SER A 268 -0.91 14.73 -3.15
C SER A 268 0.18 15.77 -2.81
N ALA A 269 0.10 16.40 -1.64
CA ALA A 269 1.12 17.34 -1.19
C ALA A 269 2.49 16.66 -0.94
N PHE A 270 2.50 15.42 -0.43
CA PHE A 270 3.72 14.64 -0.25
C PHE A 270 4.34 14.26 -1.61
N ILE A 271 3.52 13.83 -2.56
CA ILE A 271 3.93 13.49 -3.92
C ILE A 271 4.55 14.73 -4.61
N SER A 272 3.83 15.84 -4.67
CA SER A 272 4.31 17.08 -5.32
C SER A 272 5.61 17.62 -4.73
N LYS A 273 5.89 17.35 -3.45
CA LYS A 273 7.15 17.73 -2.81
C LYS A 273 8.32 16.86 -3.23
N ASN A 274 8.09 15.57 -3.44
CA ASN A 274 9.14 14.55 -3.59
C ASN A 274 9.34 14.09 -5.04
N ILE A 275 8.34 14.32 -5.91
CA ILE A 275 8.36 13.99 -7.33
C ILE A 275 8.41 15.28 -8.13
N LYS A 276 9.28 15.34 -9.10
CA LYS A 276 9.42 16.51 -9.98
C LYS A 276 8.44 16.41 -11.14
N ASP A 277 7.83 17.55 -11.50
CA ASP A 277 7.08 17.71 -12.74
C ASP A 277 8.04 17.73 -13.94
#